data_f6c1fd789def150839c4fb546f51f30c
#
_entry.id   f6c1fd789def150839c4fb546f51f30c
#
_cell.length_a   1.000
_cell.length_b   1.000
_cell.length_c   1.000
_cell.angle_alpha   90.00
_cell.angle_beta   90.00
_cell.angle_gamma   90.00
#
_symmetry.space_group_name_H-M   'P 1'
#
loop_
_entity.id
_entity.type
_entity.pdbx_description
1 polymer ?
#
loop_
_entity_poly.entity_id
_entity_poly.type
_entity_poly.pdbx_seq_one_letter_code
_entity_poly.pdbx_strand_id
1 'polypeptide(L)'
;ERAYIESTSMIAATHVFFAESLDTFVQDLQRCRPTLFISVPRLWLKFQLGVFQKMPQKKLNFLTKIPILSGIIKKKILGGLGLDLVRLAGSGSAPIPADLIAWYRNLGLNLLEGYAMSEDFAYSHLSTLEFTEPGYVGVPYPEVDVKISEQGEILIKSPGNMVGYYKQEDLT
;
A
#
# COMPACT_ATOMS: atom_id res chain seq x y z
N GLU A 1 9.38 -2.59 2.69
CA GLU A 1 9.01 -1.40 3.51
C GLU A 1 10.25 -0.65 3.99
N ARG A 2 11.22 -1.34 4.59
CA ARG A 2 12.44 -0.73 5.14
C ARG A 2 13.20 0.09 4.09
N ALA A 3 13.40 -0.46 2.89
CA ALA A 3 14.08 0.22 1.80
C ALA A 3 13.41 1.56 1.46
N TYR A 4 12.07 1.58 1.37
CA TYR A 4 11.32 2.80 1.10
C TYR A 4 11.44 3.83 2.22
N ILE A 5 11.30 3.42 3.48
CA ILE A 5 11.33 4.34 4.63
C ILE A 5 12.72 4.92 4.81
N GLU A 6 13.76 4.08 4.82
CA GLU A 6 15.14 4.52 5.04
C GLU A 6 15.64 5.38 3.86
N SER A 7 15.41 4.94 2.61
CA SER A 7 15.86 5.69 1.45
C SER A 7 15.13 7.02 1.29
N THR A 8 13.82 7.06 1.46
CA THR A 8 13.05 8.31 1.36
C THR A 8 13.38 9.27 2.48
N SER A 9 13.70 8.80 3.69
CA SER A 9 14.14 9.71 4.77
C SER A 9 15.44 10.40 4.46
N MET A 10 16.36 9.71 3.81
CA MET A 10 17.68 10.28 3.45
C MET A 10 17.62 11.19 2.21
N ILE A 11 16.83 10.81 1.19
CA ILE A 11 16.82 11.51 -0.11
C ILE A 11 15.83 12.67 -0.11
N ALA A 12 14.63 12.45 0.46
CA ALA A 12 13.52 13.41 0.40
C ALA A 12 13.27 14.11 1.76
N ALA A 13 14.13 13.92 2.75
CA ALA A 13 14.01 14.50 4.09
C ALA A 13 12.62 14.26 4.71
N THR A 14 12.07 13.07 4.53
CA THR A 14 10.76 12.72 5.10
C THR A 14 10.83 12.57 6.61
N HIS A 15 9.78 13.04 7.29
CA HIS A 15 9.64 12.84 8.72
C HIS A 15 9.10 11.43 9.00
N VAL A 16 9.89 10.58 9.64
CA VAL A 16 9.52 9.19 9.98
C VAL A 16 8.93 9.15 11.38
N PHE A 17 7.73 8.57 11.51
CA PHE A 17 7.06 8.34 12.79
C PHE A 17 7.14 6.86 13.13
N PHE A 18 7.46 6.56 14.38
CA PHE A 18 7.45 5.21 14.92
C PHE A 18 6.23 5.01 15.82
N ALA A 19 5.48 3.93 15.59
CA ALA A 19 4.41 3.55 16.50
C ALA A 19 5.00 3.02 17.81
N GLU A 20 4.35 3.32 18.93
CA GLU A 20 4.78 2.86 20.25
C GLU A 20 4.61 1.35 20.39
N SER A 21 3.46 0.83 19.94
CA SER A 21 3.15 -0.60 20.03
C SER A 21 2.07 -0.99 19.00
N LEU A 22 1.82 -2.29 18.86
CA LEU A 22 0.69 -2.79 18.07
C LEU A 22 -0.67 -2.44 18.66
N ASP A 23 -0.75 -2.29 19.98
CA ASP A 23 -1.98 -1.97 20.70
C ASP A 23 -2.35 -0.49 20.53
N THR A 24 -1.35 0.40 20.48
CA THR A 24 -1.53 1.85 20.29
C THR A 24 -1.52 2.26 18.82
N PHE A 25 -1.22 1.34 17.90
CA PHE A 25 -0.92 1.64 16.49
C PHE A 25 -1.94 2.56 15.81
N VAL A 26 -3.24 2.32 15.98
CA VAL A 26 -4.28 3.17 15.37
C VAL A 26 -4.29 4.57 15.99
N GLN A 27 -4.06 4.67 17.29
CA GLN A 27 -3.99 5.97 17.99
C GLN A 27 -2.75 6.75 17.56
N ASP A 28 -1.62 6.08 17.41
CA ASP A 28 -0.38 6.68 16.94
C ASP A 28 -0.54 7.14 15.48
N LEU A 29 -1.22 6.34 14.65
CA LEU A 29 -1.54 6.72 13.27
C LEU A 29 -2.46 7.96 13.21
N GLN A 30 -3.45 8.06 14.11
CA GLN A 30 -4.31 9.23 14.23
C GLN A 30 -3.56 10.49 14.71
N ARG A 31 -2.51 10.33 15.52
CA ARG A 31 -1.64 11.44 15.98
C ARG A 31 -0.71 11.90 14.86
N CYS A 32 -0.06 10.96 14.15
CA CYS A 32 0.90 11.33 13.12
C CYS A 32 0.24 11.79 11.82
N ARG A 33 -0.92 11.26 11.45
CA ARG A 33 -1.67 11.57 10.20
C ARG A 33 -0.74 11.63 8.99
N PRO A 34 -0.15 10.48 8.58
CA PRO A 34 0.90 10.45 7.57
C PRO A 34 0.40 10.93 6.20
N THR A 35 1.31 11.47 5.40
CA THR A 35 1.06 11.79 3.99
C THR A 35 1.45 10.64 3.05
N LEU A 36 2.33 9.76 3.51
CA LEU A 36 2.72 8.53 2.85
C LEU A 36 2.47 7.37 3.81
N PHE A 37 1.73 6.37 3.36
CA PHE A 37 1.43 5.18 4.16
C PHE A 37 1.45 3.92 3.30
N ILE A 38 2.42 3.05 3.55
CA ILE A 38 2.58 1.78 2.86
C ILE A 38 2.46 0.66 3.89
N SER A 39 1.69 -0.38 3.58
CA SER A 39 1.53 -1.50 4.49
C SER A 39 1.13 -2.78 3.76
N VAL A 40 1.05 -3.88 4.51
CA VAL A 40 0.66 -5.18 3.99
C VAL A 40 -0.87 -5.31 3.90
N PRO A 41 -1.41 -6.17 3.00
CA PRO A 41 -2.86 -6.35 2.81
C PRO A 41 -3.62 -6.67 4.09
N ARG A 42 -3.00 -7.44 5.00
CA ARG A 42 -3.61 -7.83 6.27
C ARG A 42 -3.97 -6.64 7.16
N LEU A 43 -3.14 -5.58 7.16
CA LEU A 43 -3.43 -4.38 7.95
C LEU A 43 -4.56 -3.57 7.32
N TRP A 44 -4.57 -3.43 6.01
CA TRP A 44 -5.65 -2.80 5.28
C TRP A 44 -6.99 -3.49 5.54
N LEU A 45 -7.02 -4.83 5.52
CA LEU A 45 -8.21 -5.61 5.87
C LEU A 45 -8.63 -5.40 7.32
N LYS A 46 -7.68 -5.39 8.28
CA LYS A 46 -7.98 -5.15 9.70
C LYS A 46 -8.65 -3.80 9.93
N PHE A 47 -8.20 -2.76 9.25
CA PHE A 47 -8.82 -1.43 9.31
C PHE A 47 -10.25 -1.44 8.76
N GLN A 48 -10.47 -2.05 7.60
CA GLN A 48 -11.83 -2.19 7.03
C GLN A 48 -12.77 -2.91 7.98
N LEU A 49 -12.35 -4.04 8.54
CA LEU A 49 -13.14 -4.81 9.50
C LEU A 49 -13.44 -4.00 10.76
N GLY A 50 -12.49 -3.24 11.27
CA GLY A 50 -12.70 -2.32 12.40
C GLY A 50 -13.73 -1.21 12.11
N VAL A 51 -13.79 -0.73 10.86
CA VAL A 51 -14.85 0.19 10.42
C VAL A 51 -16.21 -0.51 10.40
N PHE A 52 -16.28 -1.75 9.87
CA PHE A 52 -17.52 -2.51 9.78
C PHE A 52 -18.07 -2.94 11.15
N GLN A 53 -17.22 -3.16 12.15
CA GLN A 53 -17.65 -3.38 13.54
C GLN A 53 -18.39 -2.16 14.12
N LYS A 54 -17.92 -0.94 13.78
CA LYS A 54 -18.55 0.30 14.25
C LYS A 54 -19.76 0.71 13.39
N MET A 55 -19.73 0.39 12.12
CA MET A 55 -20.78 0.71 11.15
C MET A 55 -20.94 -0.43 10.13
N PRO A 56 -22.03 -1.22 10.22
CA PRO A 56 -22.28 -2.32 9.29
C PRO A 56 -22.23 -1.88 7.84
N GLN A 57 -21.63 -2.73 6.97
CA GLN A 57 -21.39 -2.43 5.56
C GLN A 57 -22.64 -1.95 4.80
N LYS A 58 -23.81 -2.58 5.06
CA LYS A 58 -25.08 -2.19 4.43
C LYS A 58 -25.44 -0.73 4.75
N LYS A 59 -25.27 -0.31 6.02
CA LYS A 59 -25.53 1.06 6.46
C LYS A 59 -24.53 2.03 5.85
N LEU A 60 -23.26 1.67 5.80
CA LEU A 60 -22.21 2.48 5.17
C LEU A 60 -22.50 2.69 3.69
N ASN A 61 -22.82 1.61 2.94
CA ASN A 61 -23.15 1.68 1.52
C ASN A 61 -24.38 2.54 1.24
N PHE A 62 -25.38 2.52 2.11
CA PHE A 62 -26.55 3.39 1.99
C PHE A 62 -26.18 4.86 2.20
N LEU A 63 -25.47 5.16 3.27
CA LEU A 63 -25.10 6.54 3.63
C LEU A 63 -24.13 7.18 2.61
N THR A 64 -23.24 6.39 2.03
CA THR A 64 -22.29 6.87 1.01
C THR A 64 -22.94 7.12 -0.37
N LYS A 65 -24.18 6.69 -0.58
CA LYS A 65 -24.96 7.03 -1.78
C LYS A 65 -25.62 8.41 -1.69
N ILE A 66 -25.73 8.99 -0.49
CA ILE A 66 -26.32 10.32 -0.27
C ILE A 66 -25.22 11.37 -0.51
N PRO A 67 -25.31 12.22 -1.55
CA PRO A 67 -24.17 13.05 -1.99
C PRO A 67 -23.54 13.90 -0.88
N ILE A 68 -24.35 14.62 -0.10
CA ILE A 68 -23.86 15.51 0.97
C ILE A 68 -23.25 14.71 2.12
N LEU A 69 -23.91 13.63 2.55
CA LEU A 69 -23.44 12.77 3.66
C LEU A 69 -22.22 11.95 3.28
N SER A 70 -22.10 11.54 2.02
CA SER A 70 -21.00 10.73 1.51
C SER A 70 -19.65 11.35 1.84
N GLY A 71 -19.43 12.61 1.50
CA GLY A 71 -18.15 13.28 1.75
C GLY A 71 -17.79 13.36 3.23
N ILE A 72 -18.78 13.70 4.08
CA ILE A 72 -18.59 13.81 5.54
C ILE A 72 -18.22 12.46 6.14
N ILE A 73 -18.94 11.40 5.77
CA ILE A 73 -18.72 10.05 6.31
C ILE A 73 -17.36 9.48 5.87
N LYS A 74 -17.03 9.62 4.58
CA LYS A 74 -15.74 9.18 4.04
C LYS A 74 -14.58 9.86 4.76
N LYS A 75 -14.65 11.19 4.92
CA LYS A 75 -13.65 11.97 5.66
C LYS A 75 -13.57 11.54 7.13
N LYS A 76 -14.72 11.29 7.78
CA LYS A 76 -14.77 10.83 9.17
C LYS A 76 -14.15 9.44 9.34
N ILE A 77 -14.36 8.53 8.38
CA ILE A 77 -13.75 7.19 8.40
C ILE A 77 -12.24 7.30 8.24
N LEU A 78 -11.76 8.01 7.23
CA LEU A 78 -10.33 8.19 7.00
C LEU A 78 -9.66 8.90 8.18
N GLY A 79 -10.27 9.94 8.75
CA GLY A 79 -9.77 10.61 9.95
C GLY A 79 -9.75 9.71 11.19
N GLY A 80 -10.77 8.85 11.34
CA GLY A 80 -10.80 7.84 12.41
C GLY A 80 -9.76 6.72 12.26
N LEU A 81 -9.20 6.56 11.07
CA LEU A 81 -8.07 5.67 10.79
C LEU A 81 -6.72 6.42 10.80
N GLY A 82 -6.70 7.76 10.88
CA GLY A 82 -5.51 8.58 10.75
C GLY A 82 -4.99 8.68 9.32
N LEU A 83 -5.82 8.37 8.31
CA LEU A 83 -5.43 8.28 6.90
C LEU A 83 -5.96 9.45 6.05
N ASP A 84 -6.53 10.45 6.66
CA ASP A 84 -7.21 11.55 5.96
C ASP A 84 -6.26 12.57 5.30
N LEU A 85 -4.96 12.53 5.62
CA LEU A 85 -3.94 13.32 4.96
C LEU A 85 -3.05 12.50 3.99
N VAL A 86 -3.33 11.20 3.85
CA VAL A 86 -2.53 10.33 2.99
C VAL A 86 -2.70 10.75 1.53
N ARG A 87 -1.58 11.03 0.88
CA ARG A 87 -1.46 11.37 -0.56
C ARG A 87 -1.02 10.15 -1.37
N LEU A 88 -0.15 9.32 -0.78
CA LEU A 88 0.31 8.07 -1.36
C LEU A 88 0.03 6.92 -0.39
N ALA A 89 -0.90 6.06 -0.77
CA ALA A 89 -1.22 4.83 -0.07
C ALA A 89 -0.75 3.63 -0.90
N GLY A 90 -0.03 2.70 -0.27
CA GLY A 90 0.49 1.53 -0.96
C GLY A 90 0.25 0.23 -0.20
N SER A 91 0.11 -0.85 -0.96
CA SER A 91 0.10 -2.22 -0.44
C SER A 91 1.10 -3.05 -1.23
N GLY A 92 1.82 -3.93 -0.54
CA GLY A 92 2.80 -4.82 -1.15
C GLY A 92 3.08 -6.03 -0.26
N SER A 93 4.10 -6.81 -0.63
CA SER A 93 4.55 -8.02 0.06
C SER A 93 3.58 -9.21 0.00
N ALA A 94 2.36 -9.02 -0.49
CA ALA A 94 1.37 -10.07 -0.78
C ALA A 94 0.27 -9.51 -1.68
N PRO A 95 -0.46 -10.33 -2.43
CA PRO A 95 -1.61 -9.90 -3.21
C PRO A 95 -2.70 -9.30 -2.31
N ILE A 96 -3.27 -8.18 -2.73
CA ILE A 96 -4.39 -7.53 -2.04
C ILE A 96 -5.70 -7.80 -2.79
N PRO A 97 -6.81 -8.17 -2.10
CA PRO A 97 -8.09 -8.36 -2.75
C PRO A 97 -8.56 -7.11 -3.49
N ALA A 98 -9.00 -7.27 -4.74
CA ALA A 98 -9.49 -6.18 -5.58
C ALA A 98 -10.63 -5.39 -4.91
N ASP A 99 -11.55 -6.09 -4.24
CA ASP A 99 -12.66 -5.47 -3.50
C ASP A 99 -12.18 -4.57 -2.35
N LEU A 100 -11.07 -4.93 -1.72
CA LEU A 100 -10.47 -4.12 -0.66
C LEU A 100 -9.90 -2.82 -1.22
N ILE A 101 -9.18 -2.88 -2.33
CA ILE A 101 -8.71 -1.69 -3.06
C ILE A 101 -9.88 -0.80 -3.45
N ALA A 102 -10.92 -1.39 -4.08
CA ALA A 102 -12.11 -0.67 -4.51
C ALA A 102 -12.83 0.04 -3.35
N TRP A 103 -12.87 -0.62 -2.17
CA TRP A 103 -13.46 -0.04 -0.97
C TRP A 103 -12.71 1.21 -0.51
N TYR A 104 -11.37 1.17 -0.44
CA TYR A 104 -10.57 2.34 -0.07
C TYR A 104 -10.67 3.46 -1.08
N ARG A 105 -10.67 3.14 -2.38
CA ARG A 105 -10.86 4.14 -3.45
C ARG A 105 -12.23 4.80 -3.36
N ASN A 106 -13.27 4.04 -3.01
CA ASN A 106 -14.60 4.62 -2.76
C ASN A 106 -14.58 5.57 -1.55
N LEU A 107 -13.74 5.37 -0.55
CA LEU A 107 -13.55 6.33 0.54
C LEU A 107 -12.77 7.58 0.13
N GLY A 108 -12.15 7.59 -1.05
CA GLY A 108 -11.31 8.68 -1.54
C GLY A 108 -9.81 8.47 -1.30
N LEU A 109 -9.39 7.27 -0.85
CA LEU A 109 -8.00 6.91 -0.68
C LEU A 109 -7.54 6.06 -1.87
N ASN A 110 -6.66 6.60 -2.71
CA ASN A 110 -6.08 5.88 -3.84
C ASN A 110 -5.05 4.87 -3.35
N LEU A 111 -5.53 3.69 -2.98
CA LEU A 111 -4.68 2.58 -2.59
C LEU A 111 -4.09 1.93 -3.84
N LEU A 112 -2.78 1.94 -3.92
CA LEU A 112 -1.96 1.37 -4.99
C LEU A 112 -1.40 0.02 -4.56
N GLU A 113 -1.18 -0.87 -5.52
CA GLU A 113 -0.54 -2.16 -5.30
C GLU A 113 0.83 -2.19 -5.96
N GLY A 114 1.82 -2.78 -5.28
CA GLY A 114 3.15 -2.99 -5.81
C GLY A 114 3.57 -4.44 -5.71
N TYR A 115 4.36 -4.89 -6.68
CA TYR A 115 5.03 -6.17 -6.70
C TYR A 115 6.53 -5.98 -6.80
N ALA A 116 7.25 -6.61 -5.90
CA ALA A 116 8.70 -6.60 -5.89
C ALA A 116 9.23 -7.67 -4.91
N MET A 117 10.52 -7.89 -4.93
CA MET A 117 11.24 -8.80 -4.06
C MET A 117 12.44 -8.10 -3.40
N SER A 118 13.03 -8.75 -2.41
CA SER A 118 14.23 -8.21 -1.75
C SER A 118 15.42 -8.19 -2.70
N GLU A 119 15.46 -9.14 -3.63
CA GLU A 119 16.50 -9.35 -4.62
C GLU A 119 16.57 -8.23 -5.68
N ASP A 120 15.51 -7.45 -5.84
CA ASP A 120 15.46 -6.27 -6.72
C ASP A 120 15.33 -4.95 -5.94
N PHE A 121 15.64 -4.96 -4.65
CA PHE A 121 15.53 -3.82 -3.75
C PHE A 121 14.12 -3.18 -3.73
N ALA A 122 13.08 -3.96 -3.96
CA ALA A 122 11.71 -3.51 -4.11
C ALA A 122 11.49 -2.54 -5.30
N TYR A 123 12.33 -2.62 -6.32
CA TYR A 123 12.26 -1.78 -7.52
C TYR A 123 11.83 -2.59 -8.75
N SER A 124 10.55 -2.98 -8.77
CA SER A 124 9.98 -3.79 -9.85
C SER A 124 8.71 -3.17 -10.43
N HIS A 125 7.55 -3.34 -9.80
CA HIS A 125 6.27 -2.87 -10.34
C HIS A 125 5.49 -2.05 -9.31
N LEU A 126 4.78 -1.05 -9.78
CA LEU A 126 3.84 -0.27 -8.97
C LEU A 126 2.63 0.14 -9.82
N SER A 127 1.45 0.03 -9.25
CA SER A 127 0.28 0.72 -9.78
C SER A 127 0.49 2.23 -9.72
N THR A 128 0.04 2.93 -10.74
CA THR A 128 0.04 4.40 -10.78
C THR A 128 -1.38 4.93 -10.77
N LEU A 129 -1.58 6.23 -10.65
CA LEU A 129 -2.92 6.83 -10.74
C LEU A 129 -3.54 6.66 -12.14
N GLU A 130 -2.71 6.46 -13.17
CA GLU A 130 -3.14 6.22 -14.54
C GLU A 130 -3.41 4.73 -14.82
N PHE A 131 -2.65 3.85 -14.16
CA PHE A 131 -2.75 2.39 -14.26
C PHE A 131 -3.03 1.78 -12.90
N THR A 132 -4.29 1.84 -12.47
CA THR A 132 -4.69 1.42 -11.12
C THR A 132 -5.81 0.39 -11.15
N GLU A 133 -5.79 -0.53 -12.07
CA GLU A 133 -6.82 -1.58 -12.14
C GLU A 133 -6.63 -2.55 -10.96
N PRO A 134 -7.66 -2.75 -10.11
CA PRO A 134 -7.58 -3.68 -8.99
C PRO A 134 -7.33 -5.11 -9.46
N GLY A 135 -6.38 -5.79 -8.82
CA GLY A 135 -5.95 -7.14 -9.19
C GLY A 135 -4.74 -7.17 -10.11
N TYR A 136 -4.21 -6.02 -10.47
CA TYR A 136 -2.96 -5.89 -11.23
C TYR A 136 -1.94 -5.08 -10.45
N VAL A 137 -0.69 -5.54 -10.47
CA VAL A 137 0.42 -4.89 -9.73
C VAL A 137 0.96 -3.63 -10.41
N GLY A 138 0.34 -3.20 -11.50
CA GLY A 138 0.71 -2.00 -12.23
C GLY A 138 1.74 -2.26 -13.33
N VAL A 139 2.61 -1.28 -13.54
CA VAL A 139 3.62 -1.27 -14.60
C VAL A 139 5.02 -1.34 -13.99
N PRO A 140 6.02 -1.84 -14.76
CA PRO A 140 7.41 -1.80 -14.32
C PRO A 140 7.87 -0.37 -14.06
N TYR A 141 8.76 -0.20 -13.09
CA TYR A 141 9.48 1.06 -12.90
C TYR A 141 10.38 1.38 -14.11
N PRO A 142 10.80 2.63 -14.28
CA PRO A 142 11.80 2.98 -15.30
C PRO A 142 13.06 2.11 -15.19
N GLU A 143 13.63 1.72 -16.33
CA GLU A 143 14.82 0.86 -16.45
C GLU A 143 14.64 -0.57 -15.90
N VAL A 144 13.40 -1.03 -15.70
CA VAL A 144 13.08 -2.40 -15.33
C VAL A 144 12.61 -3.17 -16.54
N ASP A 145 13.37 -4.19 -16.94
CA ASP A 145 12.97 -5.16 -17.96
C ASP A 145 12.29 -6.36 -17.32
N VAL A 146 11.14 -6.75 -17.83
CA VAL A 146 10.36 -7.88 -17.32
C VAL A 146 10.09 -8.89 -18.43
N LYS A 147 10.28 -10.16 -18.12
CA LYS A 147 9.95 -11.26 -19.02
C LYS A 147 9.28 -12.38 -18.22
N ILE A 148 8.28 -13.00 -18.83
CA ILE A 148 7.73 -14.27 -18.32
C ILE A 148 8.43 -15.40 -19.06
N SER A 149 9.01 -16.34 -18.32
CA SER A 149 9.64 -17.53 -18.91
C SER A 149 8.59 -18.49 -19.46
N GLU A 150 9.02 -19.49 -20.24
CA GLU A 150 8.13 -20.55 -20.73
C GLU A 150 7.52 -21.38 -19.58
N GLN A 151 8.17 -21.42 -18.41
CA GLN A 151 7.70 -22.08 -17.21
C GLN A 151 6.77 -21.22 -16.35
N GLY A 152 6.52 -19.95 -16.77
CA GLY A 152 5.66 -19.01 -16.05
C GLY A 152 6.37 -18.23 -14.94
N GLU A 153 7.70 -18.26 -14.87
CA GLU A 153 8.48 -17.49 -13.91
C GLU A 153 8.60 -16.02 -14.34
N ILE A 154 8.53 -15.12 -13.37
CA ILE A 154 8.74 -13.69 -13.58
C ILE A 154 10.25 -13.42 -13.51
N LEU A 155 10.84 -13.06 -14.62
CA LEU A 155 12.24 -12.68 -14.73
C LEU A 155 12.35 -11.17 -14.73
N ILE A 156 13.16 -10.61 -13.84
CA ILE A 156 13.33 -9.16 -13.66
C ILE A 156 14.81 -8.80 -13.79
N LYS A 157 15.06 -7.78 -14.61
CA LYS A 157 16.35 -7.10 -14.67
C LYS A 157 16.13 -5.64 -14.33
N SER A 158 16.76 -5.16 -13.26
CA SER A 158 16.58 -3.79 -12.77
C SER A 158 17.88 -3.22 -12.22
N PRO A 159 18.01 -1.90 -12.10
CA PRO A 159 19.13 -1.26 -11.41
C PRO A 159 19.20 -1.66 -9.92
N GLY A 160 18.10 -2.15 -9.36
CA GLY A 160 17.99 -2.59 -7.97
C GLY A 160 18.38 -4.04 -7.73
N ASN A 161 18.74 -4.81 -8.77
CA ASN A 161 19.09 -6.22 -8.58
C ASN A 161 20.28 -6.38 -7.63
N MET A 162 20.15 -7.31 -6.69
CA MET A 162 21.23 -7.65 -5.77
C MET A 162 22.44 -8.22 -6.51
N VAL A 163 23.61 -8.12 -5.89
CA VAL A 163 24.85 -8.75 -6.41
C VAL A 163 24.83 -10.26 -6.25
N GLY A 164 24.15 -10.75 -5.22
CA GLY A 164 24.03 -12.18 -4.92
C GLY A 164 23.67 -12.43 -3.46
N TYR A 165 23.42 -13.68 -3.11
CA TYR A 165 23.18 -14.10 -1.73
C TYR A 165 24.49 -14.21 -0.95
N TYR A 166 24.53 -13.62 0.23
CA TYR A 166 25.72 -13.58 1.06
C TYR A 166 26.19 -14.99 1.43
N LYS A 167 27.43 -15.34 1.02
CA LYS A 167 28.05 -16.66 1.22
C LYS A 167 27.25 -17.86 0.68
N GLN A 168 26.44 -17.64 -0.37
CA GLN A 168 25.61 -18.67 -1.01
C GLN A 168 25.66 -18.48 -2.53
N GLU A 169 26.86 -18.66 -3.10
CA GLU A 169 27.10 -18.49 -4.54
C GLU A 169 26.26 -19.43 -5.40
N ASP A 170 26.03 -20.66 -4.90
CA ASP A 170 25.22 -21.68 -5.61
C ASP A 170 23.73 -21.28 -5.76
N LEU A 171 23.25 -20.33 -4.96
CA LEU A 171 21.88 -19.80 -5.03
C LEU A 171 21.80 -18.49 -5.79
N THR A 172 22.93 -17.91 -6.18
CA THR A 172 23.01 -16.67 -6.93
C THR A 172 23.03 -16.93 -8.42
#